data_b06eb1b860f0ddadd778cbbaa01a69f9
#
_entry.id   b06eb1b860f0ddadd778cbbaa01a69f9
#
_cell.length_a   1.000
_cell.length_b   1.000
_cell.length_c   1.000
_cell.angle_alpha   90.00
_cell.angle_beta   90.00
_cell.angle_gamma   90.00
#
_symmetry.space_group_name_H-M   'P 1'
#
loop_
_entity.id
_entity.type
_entity.pdbx_description
1 polymer ?
#
loop_
_entity_poly.entity_id
_entity_poly.type
_entity_poly.pdbx_seq_one_letter_code
_entity_poly.pdbx_strand_id
1 'polypeptide(L)'
;MTLFEMIKTRPYEMQQEFSCGVRKQNENEVLVSVWRPKAKKCQLAVIAEGKRKLFPMYPAKMCGMEDYFTVVLQAENLADRLQGMPYFFVADGESFCDFYARMITGREYFGRRQGKVRACFDFQDFDWTGENWKKIPARDMILYLSLI
;
A
#
# COMPACT_ATOMS: atom_id res chain seq x y z
N MET A 1 1.09 6.12 23.40
CA MET A 1 1.81 5.32 22.39
C MET A 1 1.23 5.60 21.01
N THR A 2 2.06 5.97 20.06
CA THR A 2 1.61 6.25 18.70
C THR A 2 1.34 4.97 17.93
N LEU A 3 0.56 5.06 16.84
CA LEU A 3 0.31 3.91 15.98
C LEU A 3 1.62 3.29 15.50
N PHE A 4 2.59 4.12 15.08
CA PHE A 4 3.87 3.62 14.58
C PHE A 4 4.67 2.83 15.62
N GLU A 5 4.55 3.19 16.88
CA GLU A 5 5.21 2.47 17.97
C GLU A 5 4.54 1.12 18.27
N MET A 6 3.26 1.00 17.94
CA MET A 6 2.48 -0.21 18.18
C MET A 6 2.66 -1.25 17.08
N ILE A 7 3.02 -0.84 15.87
CA ILE A 7 3.12 -1.74 14.73
C ILE A 7 4.36 -2.62 14.87
N LYS A 8 4.13 -3.93 14.81
CA LYS A 8 5.20 -4.93 14.72
C LYS A 8 5.26 -5.46 13.30
N THR A 9 6.45 -5.83 12.86
CA THR A 9 6.67 -6.36 11.52
C THR A 9 7.20 -7.78 11.57
N ARG A 10 6.85 -8.57 10.58
CA ARG A 10 7.42 -9.91 10.39
C ARG A 10 7.43 -10.28 8.91
N PRO A 11 8.29 -11.22 8.49
CA PRO A 11 8.22 -11.76 7.13
C PRO A 11 6.91 -12.52 6.93
N TYR A 12 6.43 -12.52 5.69
CA TYR A 12 5.28 -13.33 5.32
C TYR A 12 5.75 -14.75 4.97
N GLU A 13 5.22 -15.72 5.68
CA GLU A 13 5.50 -17.13 5.41
C GLU A 13 4.53 -17.64 4.35
N MET A 14 5.00 -17.64 3.12
CA MET A 14 4.16 -17.99 1.99
C MET A 14 3.98 -19.48 1.83
N GLN A 15 2.75 -19.87 1.56
CA GLN A 15 2.43 -21.23 1.17
C GLN A 15 1.94 -21.30 -0.28
N GLN A 16 1.61 -20.15 -0.87
CA GLN A 16 1.13 -20.03 -2.24
C GLN A 16 1.44 -18.65 -2.79
N GLU A 17 1.32 -18.49 -4.10
CA GLU A 17 1.55 -17.22 -4.77
C GLU A 17 0.58 -16.14 -4.30
N PHE A 18 1.01 -14.89 -4.41
CA PHE A 18 0.23 -13.74 -3.99
C PHE A 18 0.37 -12.61 -5.00
N SER A 19 -0.53 -11.64 -4.92
CA SER A 19 -0.49 -10.43 -5.75
C SER A 19 0.24 -9.31 -5.03
N CYS A 20 0.85 -8.40 -5.80
CA CYS A 20 1.45 -7.19 -5.25
C CYS A 20 0.38 -6.23 -4.72
N GLY A 21 0.82 -5.32 -3.84
CA GLY A 21 -0.03 -4.32 -3.24
C GLY A 21 -0.24 -4.56 -1.76
N VAL A 22 -1.28 -3.96 -1.22
CA VAL A 22 -1.64 -4.10 0.19
C VAL A 22 -2.87 -5.00 0.31
N ARG A 23 -2.83 -5.90 1.28
CA ARG A 23 -3.92 -6.85 1.49
C ARG A 23 -4.20 -6.99 2.99
N LYS A 24 -5.46 -6.84 3.35
CA LYS A 24 -5.91 -7.13 4.70
C LYS A 24 -5.92 -8.65 4.92
N GLN A 25 -5.13 -9.13 5.87
CA GLN A 25 -5.13 -10.54 6.26
C GLN A 25 -6.24 -10.82 7.27
N ASN A 26 -6.37 -9.93 8.23
CA ASN A 26 -7.45 -9.88 9.21
C ASN A 26 -7.47 -8.47 9.78
N GLU A 27 -8.30 -8.21 10.78
CA GLU A 27 -8.44 -6.85 11.33
C GLU A 27 -7.15 -6.29 11.92
N ASN A 28 -6.24 -7.16 12.33
CA ASN A 28 -5.01 -6.79 13.02
C ASN A 28 -3.76 -6.92 12.16
N GLU A 29 -3.86 -7.53 10.98
CA GLU A 29 -2.70 -7.82 10.14
C GLU A 29 -2.91 -7.37 8.71
N VAL A 30 -1.90 -6.70 8.17
CA VAL A 30 -1.89 -6.22 6.79
C VAL A 30 -0.62 -6.73 6.10
N LEU A 31 -0.80 -7.39 4.95
CA LEU A 31 0.31 -7.82 4.11
C LEU A 31 0.59 -6.76 3.06
N VAL A 32 1.85 -6.34 2.95
CA VAL A 32 2.30 -5.43 1.90
C VAL A 32 3.33 -6.16 1.06
N SER A 33 3.14 -6.14 -0.25
CA SER A 33 4.00 -6.83 -1.20
C SER A 33 4.37 -5.92 -2.35
N VAL A 34 5.61 -6.02 -2.82
CA VAL A 34 6.08 -5.25 -3.95
C VAL A 34 7.05 -6.10 -4.78
N TRP A 35 7.01 -5.92 -6.09
CA TRP A 35 7.96 -6.53 -7.01
C TRP A 35 9.01 -5.48 -7.37
N ARG A 36 10.26 -5.76 -7.06
CA ARG A 36 11.35 -4.85 -7.38
C ARG A 36 12.60 -5.66 -7.73
N PRO A 37 12.77 -6.01 -9.01
CA PRO A 37 13.92 -6.81 -9.41
C PRO A 37 15.24 -6.08 -9.17
N LYS A 38 16.26 -6.85 -8.82
CA LYS A 38 17.62 -6.37 -8.55
C LYS A 38 17.78 -5.51 -7.31
N ALA A 39 16.73 -5.25 -6.55
CA ALA A 39 16.85 -4.51 -5.31
C ALA A 39 17.51 -5.37 -4.23
N LYS A 40 18.42 -4.78 -3.48
CA LYS A 40 19.07 -5.45 -2.36
C LYS A 40 18.32 -5.23 -1.06
N LYS A 41 17.71 -4.05 -0.92
CA LYS A 41 16.97 -3.66 0.27
C LYS A 41 15.71 -2.92 -0.14
N CYS A 42 14.60 -3.29 0.47
CA CYS A 42 13.32 -2.63 0.23
C CYS A 42 12.67 -2.29 1.57
N GLN A 43 12.04 -1.11 1.63
CA GLN A 43 11.37 -0.63 2.83
C GLN A 43 10.01 -0.05 2.45
N LEU A 44 9.09 -0.13 3.39
CA LEU A 44 7.78 0.51 3.29
C LEU A 44 7.79 1.78 4.13
N ALA A 45 7.43 2.90 3.54
CA ALA A 45 7.27 4.17 4.25
C ALA A 45 5.79 4.47 4.42
N VAL A 46 5.35 4.66 5.66
CA VAL A 46 3.96 5.04 5.97
C VAL A 46 3.98 6.46 6.51
N ILE A 47 3.04 7.27 6.07
CA ILE A 47 2.95 8.68 6.43
C ILE A 47 1.72 8.91 7.32
N ALA A 48 1.94 9.50 8.49
CA ALA A 48 0.87 9.89 9.39
C ALA A 48 1.26 11.18 10.10
N GLU A 49 0.34 12.14 10.13
CA GLU A 49 0.52 13.43 10.83
C GLU A 49 1.79 14.17 10.41
N GLY A 50 2.10 14.13 9.11
CA GLY A 50 3.29 14.79 8.57
C GLY A 50 4.60 14.06 8.86
N LYS A 51 4.56 12.94 9.53
CA LYS A 51 5.73 12.12 9.84
C LYS A 51 5.69 10.83 9.04
N ARG A 52 6.87 10.34 8.69
CA ARG A 52 6.97 9.04 8.02
C ARG A 52 7.74 8.05 8.86
N LYS A 53 7.31 6.81 8.81
CA LYS A 53 7.99 5.69 9.45
C LYS A 53 8.37 4.68 8.39
N LEU A 54 9.63 4.26 8.40
CA LEU A 54 10.13 3.20 7.52
C LEU A 54 10.02 1.86 8.23
N PHE A 55 9.42 0.90 7.55
CA PHE A 55 9.34 -0.48 8.01
C PHE A 55 10.17 -1.35 7.08
N PRO A 56 10.91 -2.32 7.59
CA PRO A 56 11.68 -3.22 6.72
C PRO A 56 10.74 -4.11 5.93
N MET A 57 11.13 -4.45 4.71
CA MET A 57 10.49 -5.49 3.93
C MET A 57 11.48 -6.64 3.72
N TYR A 58 10.95 -7.83 3.56
CA TYR A 58 11.75 -9.05 3.53
C TYR A 58 11.64 -9.71 2.17
N PRO A 59 12.76 -10.18 1.58
CA PRO A 59 12.68 -10.90 0.31
C PRO A 59 11.86 -12.19 0.46
N ALA A 60 11.03 -12.44 -0.52
CA ALA A 60 10.26 -13.68 -0.55
C ALA A 60 11.19 -14.87 -0.81
N LYS A 61 11.00 -15.95 -0.07
CA LYS A 61 11.85 -17.14 -0.15
C LYS A 61 11.31 -18.21 -1.09
N MET A 62 10.17 -17.96 -1.69
CA MET A 62 9.55 -18.91 -2.60
C MET A 62 10.22 -18.86 -3.97
N CYS A 63 10.50 -20.05 -4.55
CA CYS A 63 11.10 -20.15 -5.86
C CYS A 63 10.21 -19.49 -6.92
N GLY A 64 10.82 -18.67 -7.78
CA GLY A 64 10.10 -17.90 -8.79
C GLY A 64 9.60 -16.55 -8.30
N MET A 65 9.78 -16.24 -7.01
CA MET A 65 9.34 -14.98 -6.44
C MET A 65 10.47 -14.22 -5.74
N GLU A 66 11.70 -14.44 -6.19
CA GLU A 66 12.90 -13.89 -5.55
C GLU A 66 12.97 -12.37 -5.62
N ASP A 67 12.31 -11.76 -6.61
CA ASP A 67 12.29 -10.30 -6.76
C ASP A 67 11.14 -9.62 -5.99
N TYR A 68 10.38 -10.39 -5.23
CA TYR A 68 9.30 -9.87 -4.40
C TYR A 68 9.77 -9.59 -2.99
N PHE A 69 9.30 -8.50 -2.43
CA PHE A 69 9.52 -8.14 -1.04
C PHE A 69 8.19 -8.06 -0.33
N THR A 70 8.14 -8.56 0.88
CA THR A 70 6.91 -8.61 1.67
C THR A 70 7.16 -8.15 3.09
N VAL A 71 6.11 -7.68 3.73
CA VAL A 71 6.09 -7.46 5.17
C VAL A 71 4.66 -7.63 5.68
N VAL A 72 4.52 -8.24 6.84
CA VAL A 72 3.25 -8.27 7.55
C VAL A 72 3.35 -7.25 8.68
N LEU A 73 2.46 -6.27 8.65
CA LEU A 73 2.31 -5.29 9.72
C LEU A 73 1.24 -5.79 10.67
N GLN A 74 1.52 -5.72 11.96
CA GLN A 74 0.61 -6.25 12.98
C GLN A 74 0.42 -5.23 14.10
N ALA A 75 -0.84 -4.91 14.40
CA ALA A 75 -1.25 -4.10 15.54
C ALA A 75 -2.74 -4.27 15.74
N GLU A 76 -3.23 -3.97 16.93
CA GLU A 76 -4.66 -4.05 17.22
C GLU A 76 -5.45 -3.10 16.30
N ASN A 77 -6.44 -3.66 15.61
CA ASN A 77 -7.33 -2.95 14.70
C ASN A 77 -6.59 -2.20 13.59
N LEU A 78 -5.48 -2.78 13.12
CA LEU A 78 -4.55 -2.11 12.22
C LEU A 78 -5.18 -1.72 10.88
N ALA A 79 -6.00 -2.60 10.29
CA ALA A 79 -6.58 -2.34 8.99
C ALA A 79 -7.42 -1.06 9.00
N ASP A 80 -8.27 -0.87 10.00
CA ASP A 80 -9.06 0.36 10.13
C ASP A 80 -8.20 1.58 10.40
N ARG A 81 -7.15 1.42 11.19
CA ARG A 81 -6.25 2.53 11.55
C ARG A 81 -5.38 2.98 10.39
N LEU A 82 -5.04 2.07 9.48
CA LEU A 82 -4.26 2.41 8.29
C LEU A 82 -5.11 2.92 7.12
N GLN A 83 -6.41 2.65 7.14
CA GLN A 83 -7.28 3.03 6.02
C GLN A 83 -7.10 4.51 5.65
N GLY A 84 -6.78 4.78 4.40
CA GLY A 84 -6.58 6.12 3.89
C GLY A 84 -5.21 6.74 4.14
N MET A 85 -4.34 6.10 4.90
CA MET A 85 -2.99 6.63 5.12
C MET A 85 -2.13 6.51 3.88
N PRO A 86 -1.37 7.55 3.51
CA PRO A 86 -0.43 7.47 2.40
C PRO A 86 0.76 6.58 2.74
N TYR A 87 1.26 5.90 1.71
CA TYR A 87 2.48 5.11 1.81
C TYR A 87 3.23 5.11 0.49
N PHE A 88 4.50 4.73 0.54
CA PHE A 88 5.31 4.50 -0.64
C PHE A 88 6.42 3.50 -0.31
N PHE A 89 7.15 3.10 -1.34
CA PHE A 89 8.26 2.16 -1.16
C PHE A 89 9.60 2.85 -1.36
N VAL A 90 10.62 2.32 -0.69
CA VAL A 90 12.01 2.74 -0.87
C VAL A 90 12.84 1.50 -1.18
N ALA A 91 13.48 1.48 -2.34
CA ALA A 91 14.36 0.38 -2.74
C ALA A 91 15.75 0.94 -2.98
N ASP A 92 16.74 0.43 -2.22
CA ASP A 92 18.13 0.87 -2.31
C ASP A 92 18.28 2.40 -2.26
N GLY A 93 17.49 3.04 -1.39
CA GLY A 93 17.49 4.49 -1.21
C GLY A 93 16.63 5.28 -2.18
N GLU A 94 16.02 4.64 -3.17
CA GLU A 94 15.16 5.28 -4.16
C GLU A 94 13.68 5.08 -3.83
N SER A 95 12.93 6.18 -3.75
CA SER A 95 11.50 6.16 -3.46
C SER A 95 10.68 5.92 -4.72
N PHE A 96 9.63 5.13 -4.61
CA PHE A 96 8.69 4.93 -5.71
C PHE A 96 7.29 4.65 -5.19
N CYS A 97 6.30 4.92 -6.02
CA CYS A 97 4.89 4.73 -5.70
C CYS A 97 4.45 3.29 -5.99
N ASP A 98 3.46 2.81 -5.23
CA ASP A 98 2.85 1.51 -5.50
C ASP A 98 1.94 1.60 -6.73
N PHE A 99 2.31 0.92 -7.80
CA PHE A 99 1.52 0.90 -9.03
C PHE A 99 0.28 0.01 -8.95
N TYR A 100 0.15 -0.77 -7.89
CA TYR A 100 -1.00 -1.64 -7.67
C TYR A 100 -1.97 -1.05 -6.65
N ALA A 101 -1.77 0.21 -6.27
CA ALA A 101 -2.61 0.87 -5.29
C ALA A 101 -4.04 1.07 -5.80
N ARG A 102 -5.01 0.86 -4.92
CA ARG A 102 -6.42 1.06 -5.22
C ARG A 102 -6.87 2.51 -4.99
N MET A 103 -6.10 3.26 -4.23
CA MET A 103 -6.40 4.65 -3.91
C MET A 103 -5.11 5.47 -3.89
N ILE A 104 -5.17 6.68 -4.42
CA ILE A 104 -4.02 7.59 -4.43
C ILE A 104 -4.41 8.97 -3.90
N THR A 105 -3.41 9.70 -3.43
CA THR A 105 -3.54 11.10 -3.02
C THR A 105 -2.64 11.98 -3.88
N GLY A 106 -2.64 13.28 -3.65
CA GLY A 106 -1.76 14.19 -4.35
C GLY A 106 -2.17 14.40 -5.79
N ARG A 107 -3.46 14.49 -6.03
CA ARG A 107 -4.01 14.67 -7.37
C ARG A 107 -3.59 16.00 -7.99
N GLU A 108 -3.55 16.03 -9.31
CA GLU A 108 -3.45 17.25 -10.03
C GLU A 108 -4.83 17.87 -10.24
N TYR A 109 -4.92 19.18 -10.06
CA TYR A 109 -6.13 19.93 -10.34
C TYR A 109 -5.82 20.91 -11.46
N PHE A 110 -6.50 20.76 -12.59
CA PHE A 110 -6.33 21.64 -13.75
C PHE A 110 -4.87 21.80 -14.18
N GLY A 111 -4.15 20.69 -14.21
CA GLY A 111 -2.76 20.68 -14.62
C GLY A 111 -1.76 21.14 -13.56
N ARG A 112 -2.23 21.48 -12.36
CA ARG A 112 -1.35 21.86 -11.26
C ARG A 112 -1.23 20.73 -10.26
N ARG A 113 0.01 20.33 -10.00
CA ARG A 113 0.27 19.31 -8.98
C ARG A 113 0.08 19.91 -7.60
N GLN A 114 -0.79 19.28 -6.80
CA GLN A 114 -1.07 19.69 -5.43
C GLN A 114 -0.32 18.83 -4.42
N GLY A 115 0.92 18.47 -4.72
CA GLY A 115 1.76 17.64 -3.90
C GLY A 115 2.19 16.38 -4.63
N LYS A 116 3.00 15.57 -3.97
CA LYS A 116 3.42 14.30 -4.54
C LYS A 116 2.27 13.32 -4.58
N VAL A 117 2.15 12.58 -5.68
CA VAL A 117 1.22 11.47 -5.77
C VAL A 117 1.67 10.36 -4.83
N ARG A 118 0.76 9.89 -3.98
CA ARG A 118 1.01 8.81 -3.02
C ARG A 118 -0.09 7.76 -3.12
N ALA A 119 0.28 6.51 -2.99
CA ALA A 119 -0.68 5.45 -2.77
C ALA A 119 -1.23 5.57 -1.35
N CYS A 120 -2.47 5.14 -1.14
CA CYS A 120 -3.09 5.09 0.19
C CYS A 120 -3.53 3.67 0.48
N PHE A 121 -3.45 3.28 1.75
CA PHE A 121 -4.03 2.02 2.18
C PHE A 121 -5.53 2.04 1.96
N ASP A 122 -6.03 1.02 1.28
CA ASP A 122 -7.46 0.88 1.02
C ASP A 122 -7.83 -0.60 1.09
N PHE A 123 -8.61 -0.95 2.10
CA PHE A 123 -9.04 -2.32 2.35
C PHE A 123 -10.53 -2.50 2.13
N GLN A 124 -11.21 -1.45 1.68
CA GLN A 124 -12.64 -1.52 1.42
C GLN A 124 -12.90 -2.21 0.09
N ASP A 125 -13.79 -3.18 0.11
CA ASP A 125 -14.22 -3.83 -1.11
C ASP A 125 -15.19 -2.93 -1.86
N PHE A 126 -14.93 -2.76 -3.14
CA PHE A 126 -15.76 -1.96 -4.00
C PHE A 126 -16.69 -2.89 -4.80
N ASP A 127 -17.96 -2.79 -4.53
CA ASP A 127 -18.97 -3.47 -5.34
C ASP A 127 -19.35 -2.57 -6.51
N TRP A 128 -18.93 -2.97 -7.71
CA TRP A 128 -19.19 -2.22 -8.93
C TRP A 128 -20.55 -2.50 -9.53
N THR A 129 -21.38 -3.29 -8.85
CA THR A 129 -22.73 -3.62 -9.30
C THR A 129 -23.78 -2.81 -8.53
N GLY A 130 -24.91 -2.56 -9.15
CA GLY A 130 -26.05 -1.92 -8.50
C GLY A 130 -25.77 -0.51 -8.00
N GLU A 131 -26.17 -0.23 -6.77
CA GLU A 131 -26.17 1.13 -6.22
C GLU A 131 -24.80 1.72 -5.93
N ASN A 132 -23.82 0.89 -5.64
CA ASN A 132 -22.49 1.39 -5.33
C ASN A 132 -21.86 2.09 -6.52
N TRP A 133 -22.14 1.62 -7.71
CA TRP A 133 -21.70 2.25 -8.94
C TRP A 133 -22.16 3.71 -9.04
N LYS A 134 -23.38 3.97 -8.59
CA LYS A 134 -23.99 5.31 -8.65
C LYS A 134 -23.43 6.26 -7.59
N LYS A 135 -22.77 5.75 -6.58
CA LYS A 135 -22.24 6.55 -5.47
C LYS A 135 -20.85 7.07 -5.73
N ILE A 136 -20.20 6.63 -6.79
CA ILE A 136 -18.85 7.06 -7.12
C ILE A 136 -18.94 8.40 -7.83
N PRO A 137 -18.29 9.46 -7.31
CA PRO A 137 -18.22 10.73 -8.02
C PRO A 137 -17.56 10.55 -9.40
N ALA A 138 -18.10 11.23 -10.41
CA ALA A 138 -17.60 11.09 -11.77
C ALA A 138 -16.09 11.41 -11.88
N ARG A 139 -15.60 12.39 -11.13
CA ARG A 139 -14.18 12.73 -11.11
C ARG A 139 -13.30 11.58 -10.60
N ASP A 140 -13.80 10.80 -9.63
CA ASP A 140 -13.05 9.68 -9.08
C ASP A 140 -13.01 8.52 -10.06
N MET A 141 -14.08 8.33 -10.83
CA MET A 141 -14.10 7.34 -11.90
C MET A 141 -13.11 7.69 -13.00
N ILE A 142 -13.04 8.95 -13.40
CA ILE A 142 -12.09 9.41 -14.41
C ILE A 142 -10.66 9.18 -13.95
N LEU A 143 -10.37 9.51 -12.69
CA LEU A 143 -9.06 9.29 -12.09
C LEU A 143 -8.72 7.79 -12.10
N TYR A 144 -9.68 6.97 -11.73
CA TYR A 144 -9.49 5.52 -11.70
C TYR A 144 -9.18 4.96 -13.08
N LEU A 145 -9.91 5.39 -14.10
CA LEU A 145 -9.71 4.95 -15.47
C LEU A 145 -8.36 5.42 -16.03
N SER A 146 -7.87 6.57 -15.62
CA SER A 146 -6.58 7.08 -16.09
C SER A 146 -5.38 6.37 -15.45
N LEU A 147 -5.60 5.57 -14.41
CA LEU A 147 -4.56 4.77 -13.77
C LEU A 147 -4.39 3.39 -14.40
N ILE A 148 -5.30 2.97 -15.25
CA ILE A 148 -5.27 1.64 -15.85
C ILE A 148 -4.32 1.60 -17.06
#